data_ecd20666b2dfd2ce52107deeec3c6f28
#
_entry.id   ecd20666b2dfd2ce52107deeec3c6f28
#
_cell.length_a   1.000
_cell.length_b   1.000
_cell.length_c   1.000
_cell.angle_alpha   90.00
_cell.angle_beta   90.00
_cell.angle_gamma   90.00
#
_symmetry.space_group_name_H-M   'P 1'
#
loop_
_entity.id
_entity.type
_entity.pdbx_description
1 polymer ?
#
loop_
_entity_poly.entity_id
_entity_poly.type
_entity_poly.pdbx_seq_one_letter_code
_entity_poly.pdbx_strand_id
1 'polypeptide(L)'
;MKTQLVRIFTLHALFLVCFSAVATETRKVIIDQDAYEGPGMQPMAMLIQAPGVEVVGITITSGDAWQKEQTQATLRMLELIDRTDIPVAAGATHPLVNSKARTELREAMYGPIPYKGAWMEEWPDYNSLERRSYHPPDVVPKSPLGAPSIKPVEETGAAFMLRKTREYPGEISILAMGPLTNIAMAQRLDDNFATRVKQMVLMGGGYIQALPLDVEHGEFEMQQAYTPRASFNLYWDPEAAHIVFSSPWEHFSMITIDATKPTRGSQAMLDEIAKSNTPVANYVTRIGTAGYPLWDETQAAVWLNPELVTRSATVAGDVNIEQGPNYGHFLTWPPGEGPGLGEQDIELILGVDVEAVEALFVELLSR
;
A
#
# COMPACT_ATOMS: atom_id res chain seq x y z
N MET A 1 37.94 83.57 3.87
CA MET A 1 37.85 82.18 4.35
C MET A 1 36.40 81.76 4.22
N LYS A 2 36.07 80.96 3.18
CA LYS A 2 34.71 80.40 2.97
C LYS A 2 34.80 78.90 3.18
N THR A 3 34.14 78.42 4.26
CA THR A 3 34.08 77.04 4.61
C THR A 3 32.93 76.37 3.82
N GLN A 4 33.24 75.38 2.93
CA GLN A 4 32.25 74.58 2.24
C GLN A 4 31.87 73.37 3.12
N LEU A 5 30.57 73.21 3.41
CA LEU A 5 30.00 72.04 4.04
C LEU A 5 29.70 70.97 2.93
N VAL A 6 30.38 69.87 3.01
CA VAL A 6 30.06 68.69 2.17
C VAL A 6 28.95 67.88 2.86
N ARG A 7 27.78 67.83 2.25
CA ARG A 7 26.68 66.94 2.69
C ARG A 7 26.86 65.54 2.03
N ILE A 8 27.14 64.51 2.85
CA ILE A 8 27.19 63.14 2.43
C ILE A 8 25.74 62.62 2.47
N PHE A 9 25.18 62.29 1.30
CA PHE A 9 23.92 61.56 1.19
C PHE A 9 24.22 60.04 1.23
N THR A 10 23.83 59.37 2.33
CA THR A 10 23.90 57.91 2.43
C THR A 10 22.63 57.30 1.80
N LEU A 11 22.79 56.67 0.63
CA LEU A 11 21.71 55.97 -0.07
C LEU A 11 21.57 54.61 0.57
N HIS A 12 20.51 54.37 1.35
CA HIS A 12 20.14 53.03 1.83
C HIS A 12 19.39 52.30 0.73
N ALA A 13 20.08 51.36 0.07
CA ALA A 13 19.43 50.41 -0.84
C ALA A 13 18.70 49.35 -0.01
N LEU A 14 17.38 49.40 -0.03
CA LEU A 14 16.53 48.37 0.56
C LEU A 14 16.51 47.16 -0.41
N PHE A 15 17.25 46.10 -0.10
CA PHE A 15 17.15 44.84 -0.82
C PHE A 15 15.85 44.13 -0.40
N LEU A 16 14.82 44.20 -1.22
CA LEU A 16 13.65 43.31 -1.10
C LEU A 16 14.08 41.92 -1.55
N VAL A 17 14.33 41.03 -0.59
CA VAL A 17 14.47 39.60 -0.86
C VAL A 17 13.06 39.04 -1.08
N CYS A 18 12.65 38.92 -2.34
CA CYS A 18 11.46 38.13 -2.71
C CYS A 18 11.75 36.65 -2.42
N PHE A 19 11.28 36.16 -1.31
CA PHE A 19 11.13 34.71 -1.13
C PHE A 19 10.04 34.24 -2.10
N SER A 20 10.45 33.73 -3.25
CA SER A 20 9.57 32.91 -4.07
C SER A 20 9.28 31.65 -3.26
N ALA A 21 8.10 31.57 -2.67
CA ALA A 21 7.57 30.30 -2.19
C ALA A 21 7.49 29.39 -3.42
N VAL A 22 8.42 28.46 -3.55
CA VAL A 22 8.28 27.35 -4.48
C VAL A 22 7.04 26.60 -3.99
N ALA A 23 5.93 26.74 -4.69
CA ALA A 23 4.77 25.89 -4.46
C ALA A 23 5.23 24.45 -4.67
N THR A 24 5.34 23.67 -3.63
CA THR A 24 5.59 22.24 -3.74
C THR A 24 4.46 21.66 -4.56
N GLU A 25 4.78 21.08 -5.71
CA GLU A 25 3.79 20.43 -6.59
C GLU A 25 3.03 19.38 -5.78
N THR A 26 1.71 19.47 -5.80
CA THR A 26 0.85 18.50 -5.11
C THR A 26 0.97 17.13 -5.78
N ARG A 27 1.38 16.13 -5.04
CA ARG A 27 1.54 14.74 -5.51
C ARG A 27 0.18 14.05 -5.50
N LYS A 28 -0.26 13.58 -6.66
CA LYS A 28 -1.53 12.86 -6.79
C LYS A 28 -1.33 11.36 -6.60
N VAL A 29 -2.22 10.73 -5.82
CA VAL A 29 -2.16 9.30 -5.56
C VAL A 29 -3.54 8.64 -5.64
N ILE A 30 -3.58 7.45 -6.25
CA ILE A 30 -4.66 6.48 -6.06
C ILE A 30 -4.12 5.40 -5.13
N ILE A 31 -4.89 5.05 -4.10
CA ILE A 31 -4.60 3.96 -3.19
C ILE A 31 -5.46 2.78 -3.61
N ASP A 32 -4.84 1.64 -3.97
CA ASP A 32 -5.54 0.38 -4.23
C ASP A 32 -5.32 -0.56 -3.05
N GLN A 33 -6.38 -0.85 -2.29
CA GLN A 33 -6.27 -1.40 -0.95
C GLN A 33 -7.23 -2.58 -0.75
N ASP A 34 -6.83 -3.54 0.11
CA ASP A 34 -7.62 -4.69 0.53
C ASP A 34 -7.84 -4.77 2.04
N ALA A 35 -7.53 -3.70 2.78
CA ALA A 35 -7.69 -3.64 4.22
C ALA A 35 -9.14 -3.53 4.67
N TYR A 36 -9.43 -4.19 5.77
CA TYR A 36 -10.67 -3.98 6.52
C TYR A 36 -10.33 -3.45 7.93
N GLU A 37 -11.33 -3.23 8.77
CA GLU A 37 -11.17 -2.68 10.12
C GLU A 37 -9.98 -3.29 10.88
N GLY A 38 -8.91 -2.50 11.07
CA GLY A 38 -7.67 -2.94 11.70
C GLY A 38 -6.47 -2.11 11.28
N PRO A 39 -5.26 -2.53 11.63
CA PRO A 39 -4.02 -1.80 11.29
C PRO A 39 -3.88 -1.46 9.81
N GLY A 40 -4.28 -2.34 8.89
CA GLY A 40 -4.20 -2.10 7.45
C GLY A 40 -4.97 -0.88 6.93
N MET A 41 -5.81 -0.24 7.75
CA MET A 41 -6.46 1.04 7.42
C MET A 41 -5.55 2.26 7.69
N GLN A 42 -4.48 2.10 8.46
CA GLN A 42 -3.61 3.20 8.91
C GLN A 42 -2.83 3.87 7.76
N PRO A 43 -2.29 3.15 6.77
CA PRO A 43 -1.53 3.77 5.67
C PRO A 43 -2.38 4.73 4.82
N MET A 44 -3.68 4.44 4.64
CA MET A 44 -4.59 5.39 3.99
C MET A 44 -4.69 6.69 4.78
N ALA A 45 -4.82 6.60 6.11
CA ALA A 45 -4.86 7.77 6.98
C ALA A 45 -3.55 8.56 6.93
N MET A 46 -2.37 7.91 6.89
CA MET A 46 -1.07 8.56 6.70
C MET A 46 -1.05 9.40 5.41
N LEU A 47 -1.45 8.82 4.29
CA LEU A 47 -1.45 9.49 2.98
C LEU A 47 -2.44 10.66 2.93
N ILE A 48 -3.60 10.51 3.57
CA ILE A 48 -4.62 11.56 3.68
C ILE A 48 -4.13 12.75 4.53
N GLN A 49 -3.31 12.50 5.55
CA GLN A 49 -2.75 13.52 6.44
C GLN A 49 -1.45 14.14 5.91
N ALA A 50 -0.82 13.53 4.90
CA ALA A 50 0.48 13.95 4.41
C ALA A 50 0.39 15.30 3.67
N PRO A 51 1.22 16.31 4.02
CA PRO A 51 1.24 17.59 3.34
C PRO A 51 1.66 17.44 1.88
N GLY A 52 1.01 18.20 0.98
CA GLY A 52 1.32 18.18 -0.45
C GLY A 52 0.91 16.89 -1.16
N VAL A 53 0.04 16.09 -0.56
CA VAL A 53 -0.55 14.90 -1.15
C VAL A 53 -2.03 15.12 -1.43
N GLU A 54 -2.48 14.76 -2.62
CA GLU A 54 -3.88 14.68 -3.01
C GLU A 54 -4.22 13.21 -3.26
N VAL A 55 -5.03 12.64 -2.36
CA VAL A 55 -5.62 11.32 -2.59
C VAL A 55 -6.80 11.50 -3.55
N VAL A 56 -6.56 11.24 -4.85
CA VAL A 56 -7.58 11.43 -5.90
C VAL A 56 -8.66 10.35 -5.89
N GLY A 57 -8.45 9.30 -5.13
CA GLY A 57 -9.43 8.25 -4.83
C GLY A 57 -8.81 7.00 -4.25
N ILE A 58 -9.68 6.15 -3.70
CA ILE A 58 -9.34 4.85 -3.13
C ILE A 58 -10.11 3.79 -3.90
N THR A 59 -9.41 2.77 -4.39
CA THR A 59 -10.01 1.61 -5.05
C THR A 59 -9.84 0.39 -4.16
N ILE A 60 -10.86 -0.44 -4.08
CA ILE A 60 -10.90 -1.57 -3.15
C ILE A 60 -10.91 -2.88 -3.93
N THR A 61 -10.02 -3.79 -3.57
CA THR A 61 -10.00 -5.17 -4.07
C THR A 61 -10.27 -6.15 -2.92
N SER A 62 -10.68 -7.38 -3.19
CA SER A 62 -10.67 -8.43 -2.17
C SER A 62 -9.24 -8.90 -1.92
N GLY A 63 -8.98 -9.27 -0.69
CA GLY A 63 -7.71 -9.82 -0.22
C GLY A 63 -7.86 -10.23 1.23
N ASP A 64 -7.43 -9.39 2.16
CA ASP A 64 -7.57 -9.63 3.62
C ASP A 64 -9.02 -9.89 4.03
N ALA A 65 -9.96 -9.21 3.36
CA ALA A 65 -11.38 -9.48 3.49
C ALA A 65 -12.06 -9.36 2.11
N TRP A 66 -13.38 -9.50 2.05
CA TRP A 66 -14.11 -9.33 0.81
C TRP A 66 -14.28 -7.85 0.44
N GLN A 67 -14.15 -7.53 -0.84
CA GLN A 67 -14.21 -6.18 -1.39
C GLN A 67 -15.41 -5.37 -0.87
N LYS A 68 -16.59 -5.98 -0.74
CA LYS A 68 -17.82 -5.30 -0.32
C LYS A 68 -17.75 -4.80 1.12
N GLU A 69 -17.22 -5.62 2.02
CA GLU A 69 -17.06 -5.26 3.43
C GLU A 69 -15.96 -4.20 3.60
N GLN A 70 -14.83 -4.36 2.89
CA GLN A 70 -13.73 -3.39 2.91
C GLN A 70 -14.14 -2.03 2.34
N THR A 71 -14.97 -2.01 1.29
CA THR A 71 -15.54 -0.77 0.76
C THR A 71 -16.37 -0.05 1.84
N GLN A 72 -17.18 -0.78 2.60
CA GLN A 72 -17.95 -0.18 3.70
C GLN A 72 -17.05 0.30 4.83
N ALA A 73 -16.02 -0.46 5.20
CA ALA A 73 -15.05 -0.06 6.21
C ALA A 73 -14.31 1.23 5.81
N THR A 74 -13.87 1.33 4.55
CA THR A 74 -13.19 2.52 4.01
C THR A 74 -14.10 3.74 3.99
N LEU A 75 -15.34 3.60 3.52
CA LEU A 75 -16.33 4.69 3.56
C LEU A 75 -16.59 5.15 5.00
N ARG A 76 -16.69 4.19 5.94
CA ARG A 76 -16.88 4.53 7.36
C ARG A 76 -15.66 5.21 7.97
N MET A 77 -14.45 4.79 7.61
CA MET A 77 -13.22 5.50 7.98
C MET A 77 -13.30 6.96 7.54
N LEU A 78 -13.58 7.21 6.25
CA LEU A 78 -13.62 8.57 5.70
C LEU A 78 -14.65 9.46 6.41
N GLU A 79 -15.80 8.92 6.81
CA GLU A 79 -16.76 9.65 7.65
C GLU A 79 -16.20 9.99 9.03
N LEU A 80 -15.49 9.03 9.66
CA LEU A 80 -14.96 9.20 11.02
C LEU A 80 -13.78 10.19 11.08
N ILE A 81 -13.07 10.36 9.97
CA ILE A 81 -11.94 11.31 9.86
C ILE A 81 -12.30 12.60 9.08
N ASP A 82 -13.59 12.85 8.83
CA ASP A 82 -14.11 14.03 8.14
C ASP A 82 -13.54 14.23 6.71
N ARG A 83 -13.31 13.14 5.96
CA ARG A 83 -12.78 13.15 4.58
C ARG A 83 -13.71 12.48 3.58
N THR A 84 -14.99 12.82 3.64
CA THR A 84 -16.02 12.32 2.72
C THR A 84 -15.91 12.87 1.29
N ASP A 85 -14.99 13.79 1.05
CA ASP A 85 -14.61 14.33 -0.25
C ASP A 85 -13.82 13.32 -1.12
N ILE A 86 -13.18 12.32 -0.52
CA ILE A 86 -12.38 11.32 -1.23
C ILE A 86 -13.29 10.23 -1.82
N PRO A 87 -13.30 10.06 -3.15
CA PRO A 87 -14.12 9.02 -3.77
C PRO A 87 -13.56 7.62 -3.52
N VAL A 88 -14.45 6.68 -3.23
CA VAL A 88 -14.12 5.25 -3.08
C VAL A 88 -14.78 4.47 -4.20
N ALA A 89 -14.01 3.69 -4.97
CA ALA A 89 -14.52 2.82 -6.03
C ALA A 89 -14.43 1.35 -5.61
N ALA A 90 -15.55 0.66 -5.65
CA ALA A 90 -15.64 -0.77 -5.43
C ALA A 90 -15.00 -1.52 -6.60
N GLY A 91 -14.02 -2.37 -6.33
CA GLY A 91 -13.25 -3.07 -7.36
C GLY A 91 -13.57 -4.56 -7.45
N ALA A 92 -12.53 -5.38 -7.69
CA ALA A 92 -12.67 -6.80 -7.91
C ALA A 92 -13.06 -7.55 -6.63
N THR A 93 -14.05 -8.43 -6.75
CA THR A 93 -14.48 -9.33 -5.67
C THR A 93 -13.69 -10.63 -5.68
N HIS A 94 -13.27 -11.10 -6.85
CA HIS A 94 -12.57 -12.37 -7.01
C HIS A 94 -11.26 -12.17 -7.77
N PRO A 95 -10.23 -12.98 -7.51
CA PRO A 95 -9.05 -13.08 -8.36
C PRO A 95 -9.42 -13.44 -9.80
N LEU A 96 -8.52 -13.18 -10.75
CA LEU A 96 -8.74 -13.50 -12.16
C LEU A 96 -8.92 -15.01 -12.40
N VAL A 97 -8.13 -15.83 -11.72
CA VAL A 97 -8.14 -17.29 -11.91
C VAL A 97 -8.16 -18.06 -10.59
N ASN A 98 -7.44 -17.59 -9.58
CA ASN A 98 -7.34 -18.28 -8.30
C ASN A 98 -8.70 -18.31 -7.57
N SER A 99 -8.85 -19.23 -6.62
CA SER A 99 -10.06 -19.37 -5.82
C SER A 99 -9.78 -20.14 -4.53
N LYS A 100 -10.70 -20.06 -3.55
CA LYS A 100 -10.64 -20.84 -2.32
C LYS A 100 -10.42 -22.34 -2.61
N ALA A 101 -11.23 -22.94 -3.51
CA ALA A 101 -11.13 -24.35 -3.85
C ALA A 101 -9.78 -24.74 -4.49
N ARG A 102 -9.19 -23.86 -5.34
CA ARG A 102 -7.85 -24.08 -5.90
C ARG A 102 -6.78 -23.98 -4.84
N THR A 103 -6.94 -23.07 -3.88
CA THR A 103 -6.02 -22.91 -2.76
C THR A 103 -6.05 -24.12 -1.84
N GLU A 104 -7.23 -24.62 -1.48
CA GLU A 104 -7.40 -25.86 -0.70
C GLU A 104 -6.79 -27.08 -1.40
N LEU A 105 -6.95 -27.18 -2.73
CA LEU A 105 -6.33 -28.25 -3.49
C LEU A 105 -4.79 -28.19 -3.42
N ARG A 106 -4.20 -26.99 -3.52
CA ARG A 106 -2.74 -26.82 -3.36
C ARG A 106 -2.27 -27.14 -1.96
N GLU A 107 -3.01 -26.74 -0.93
CA GLU A 107 -2.71 -27.12 0.45
C GLU A 107 -2.69 -28.66 0.63
N ALA A 108 -3.65 -29.35 0.06
CA ALA A 108 -3.71 -30.81 0.11
C ALA A 108 -2.54 -31.48 -0.63
N MET A 109 -1.98 -30.84 -1.65
CA MET A 109 -0.89 -31.38 -2.46
C MET A 109 0.50 -31.01 -1.95
N TYR A 110 0.68 -29.80 -1.44
CA TYR A 110 2.00 -29.18 -1.21
C TYR A 110 2.21 -28.69 0.22
N GLY A 111 1.22 -28.78 1.08
CA GLY A 111 1.29 -28.34 2.46
C GLY A 111 0.51 -27.05 2.75
N PRO A 112 0.40 -26.68 4.04
CA PRO A 112 -0.48 -25.61 4.47
C PRO A 112 -0.03 -24.24 3.95
N ILE A 113 -1.02 -23.39 3.70
CA ILE A 113 -0.85 -21.97 3.40
C ILE A 113 -1.35 -21.20 4.62
N PRO A 114 -0.45 -20.64 5.44
CA PRO A 114 -0.81 -20.08 6.75
C PRO A 114 -1.77 -18.90 6.68
N TYR A 115 -1.69 -18.08 5.63
CA TYR A 115 -2.56 -16.93 5.46
C TYR A 115 -3.27 -16.95 4.10
N LYS A 116 -4.60 -16.82 4.13
CA LYS A 116 -5.48 -16.91 2.96
C LYS A 116 -6.51 -15.77 2.90
N GLY A 117 -6.34 -14.71 3.71
CA GLY A 117 -7.23 -13.56 3.73
C GLY A 117 -8.71 -13.95 3.87
N ALA A 118 -9.57 -13.44 3.00
CA ALA A 118 -11.02 -13.69 3.02
C ALA A 118 -11.41 -15.17 2.89
N TRP A 119 -10.49 -16.06 2.57
CA TRP A 119 -10.75 -17.51 2.51
C TRP A 119 -10.41 -18.25 3.81
N MET A 120 -9.92 -17.54 4.85
CA MET A 120 -9.64 -18.17 6.16
C MET A 120 -10.92 -18.64 6.83
N GLU A 121 -10.98 -19.94 7.15
CA GLU A 121 -12.07 -20.53 7.96
C GLU A 121 -11.70 -20.60 9.43
N GLU A 122 -10.44 -20.95 9.70
CA GLU A 122 -9.86 -21.04 11.02
C GLU A 122 -8.64 -20.13 11.09
N TRP A 123 -8.51 -19.43 12.18
CA TRP A 123 -7.39 -18.54 12.42
C TRP A 123 -6.49 -19.12 13.50
N PRO A 124 -5.18 -18.97 13.40
CA PRO A 124 -4.27 -19.42 14.45
C PRO A 124 -4.49 -18.66 15.77
N ASP A 125 -4.39 -19.34 16.90
CA ASP A 125 -4.73 -18.81 18.25
C ASP A 125 -3.84 -17.62 18.71
N TYR A 126 -2.70 -17.41 18.07
CA TYR A 126 -1.73 -16.37 18.45
C TYR A 126 -2.03 -14.97 17.93
N ASN A 127 -3.10 -14.80 17.15
CA ASN A 127 -3.46 -13.49 16.64
C ASN A 127 -4.42 -12.77 17.61
N SER A 128 -4.09 -11.56 18.00
CA SER A 128 -4.85 -10.74 18.95
C SER A 128 -6.02 -9.98 18.34
N LEU A 129 -6.19 -10.01 17.00
CA LEU A 129 -7.31 -9.36 16.33
C LEU A 129 -8.60 -10.15 16.56
N GLU A 130 -9.71 -9.44 16.72
CA GLU A 130 -11.04 -10.06 16.71
C GLU A 130 -11.30 -10.60 15.29
N ARG A 131 -11.47 -11.90 15.20
CA ARG A 131 -11.49 -12.62 13.94
C ARG A 131 -12.90 -12.91 13.50
N ARG A 132 -13.14 -12.62 12.25
CA ARG A 132 -14.42 -12.95 11.64
C ARG A 132 -14.37 -14.36 11.09
N SER A 133 -15.45 -15.11 11.36
CA SER A 133 -15.64 -16.39 10.67
C SER A 133 -15.75 -16.17 9.16
N TYR A 134 -15.32 -17.14 8.38
CA TYR A 134 -15.54 -17.15 6.93
C TYR A 134 -17.01 -16.87 6.59
N HIS A 135 -17.22 -16.04 5.59
CA HIS A 135 -18.54 -15.74 5.01
C HIS A 135 -18.43 -15.55 3.49
N PRO A 136 -19.53 -15.73 2.75
CA PRO A 136 -19.55 -15.44 1.30
C PRO A 136 -19.34 -13.96 1.00
N PRO A 137 -18.86 -13.61 -0.22
CA PRO A 137 -18.50 -12.24 -0.59
C PRO A 137 -19.67 -11.26 -0.65
N ASP A 138 -20.90 -11.74 -0.73
CA ASP A 138 -22.13 -10.92 -0.71
C ASP A 138 -22.62 -10.60 0.70
N VAL A 139 -22.09 -11.27 1.72
CA VAL A 139 -22.37 -11.00 3.12
C VAL A 139 -21.43 -9.91 3.64
N VAL A 140 -21.97 -8.92 4.30
CA VAL A 140 -21.19 -7.89 4.99
C VAL A 140 -21.45 -8.02 6.48
N PRO A 141 -20.47 -8.45 7.28
CA PRO A 141 -20.59 -8.51 8.72
C PRO A 141 -20.87 -7.13 9.31
N LYS A 142 -21.54 -7.12 10.47
CA LYS A 142 -21.78 -5.87 11.18
C LYS A 142 -20.47 -5.31 11.74
N SER A 143 -20.13 -4.10 11.33
CA SER A 143 -18.97 -3.39 11.86
C SER A 143 -19.22 -2.83 13.26
N PRO A 144 -18.25 -2.94 14.19
CA PRO A 144 -18.29 -2.26 15.49
C PRO A 144 -18.19 -0.72 15.34
N LEU A 145 -17.73 -0.22 14.19
CA LEU A 145 -17.68 1.20 13.86
C LEU A 145 -18.99 1.73 13.27
N GLY A 146 -19.94 0.86 12.96
CA GLY A 146 -21.20 1.18 12.32
C GLY A 146 -21.12 1.17 10.79
N ALA A 147 -22.28 1.20 10.14
CA ALA A 147 -22.36 1.28 8.68
C ALA A 147 -22.15 2.72 8.19
N PRO A 148 -21.50 2.92 7.01
CA PRO A 148 -21.38 4.23 6.41
C PRO A 148 -22.73 4.77 5.90
N SER A 149 -22.87 6.08 5.87
CA SER A 149 -24.01 6.78 5.23
C SER A 149 -23.68 7.20 3.78
N ILE A 150 -22.40 7.46 3.49
CA ILE A 150 -21.92 7.73 2.14
C ILE A 150 -21.80 6.43 1.33
N LYS A 151 -21.75 6.56 0.01
CA LYS A 151 -21.73 5.44 -0.93
C LYS A 151 -20.47 5.47 -1.78
N PRO A 152 -20.02 4.33 -2.29
CA PRO A 152 -18.97 4.31 -3.30
C PRO A 152 -19.48 4.98 -4.59
N VAL A 153 -18.54 5.41 -5.44
CA VAL A 153 -18.86 5.82 -6.81
C VAL A 153 -19.41 4.64 -7.61
N GLU A 154 -20.18 4.89 -8.66
CA GLU A 154 -20.79 3.82 -9.47
C GLU A 154 -19.78 3.05 -10.33
N GLU A 155 -18.61 3.65 -10.60
CA GLU A 155 -17.55 3.03 -11.39
C GLU A 155 -16.90 1.90 -10.62
N THR A 156 -16.45 0.86 -11.35
CA THR A 156 -15.55 -0.16 -10.78
C THR A 156 -14.15 0.41 -10.52
N GLY A 157 -13.36 -0.20 -9.63
CA GLY A 157 -11.99 0.24 -9.33
C GLY A 157 -11.14 0.41 -10.60
N ALA A 158 -11.17 -0.56 -11.51
CA ALA A 158 -10.44 -0.49 -12.79
C ALA A 158 -10.91 0.67 -13.68
N ALA A 159 -12.24 0.88 -13.81
CA ALA A 159 -12.79 1.98 -14.60
C ALA A 159 -12.44 3.35 -14.00
N PHE A 160 -12.48 3.46 -12.67
CA PHE A 160 -12.06 4.66 -11.95
C PHE A 160 -10.59 5.00 -12.20
N MET A 161 -9.67 4.02 -12.08
CA MET A 161 -8.25 4.20 -12.38
C MET A 161 -8.05 4.68 -13.82
N LEU A 162 -8.71 4.05 -14.79
CA LEU A 162 -8.63 4.42 -16.21
C LEU A 162 -9.08 5.86 -16.45
N ARG A 163 -10.19 6.27 -15.85
CA ARG A 163 -10.68 7.64 -15.99
C ARG A 163 -9.71 8.64 -15.37
N LYS A 164 -9.25 8.36 -14.14
CA LYS A 164 -8.35 9.29 -13.43
C LYS A 164 -6.97 9.42 -14.10
N THR A 165 -6.40 8.34 -14.60
CA THR A 165 -5.11 8.40 -15.33
C THR A 165 -5.23 9.05 -16.71
N ARG A 166 -6.42 9.10 -17.32
CA ARG A 166 -6.69 9.90 -18.52
C ARG A 166 -6.93 11.37 -18.20
N GLU A 167 -7.52 11.66 -17.02
CA GLU A 167 -7.73 13.03 -16.53
C GLU A 167 -6.39 13.72 -16.15
N TYR A 168 -5.45 12.94 -15.57
CA TYR A 168 -4.15 13.41 -15.09
C TYR A 168 -3.01 12.51 -15.62
N PRO A 169 -2.73 12.52 -16.94
CA PRO A 169 -1.74 11.62 -17.53
C PRO A 169 -0.32 11.96 -17.08
N GLY A 170 0.39 10.98 -16.55
CA GLY A 170 1.75 11.13 -16.02
C GLY A 170 1.84 11.83 -14.65
N GLU A 171 0.71 12.11 -13.98
CA GLU A 171 0.72 12.80 -12.69
C GLU A 171 0.39 11.89 -11.50
N ILE A 172 -0.36 10.80 -11.73
CA ILE A 172 -0.87 9.93 -10.67
C ILE A 172 0.12 8.81 -10.36
N SER A 173 0.51 8.68 -9.09
CA SER A 173 1.10 7.45 -8.55
C SER A 173 -0.01 6.50 -8.12
N ILE A 174 0.19 5.18 -8.33
CA ILE A 174 -0.69 4.14 -7.79
C ILE A 174 0.09 3.41 -6.69
N LEU A 175 -0.44 3.42 -5.48
CA LEU A 175 0.05 2.62 -4.37
C LEU A 175 -0.85 1.39 -4.23
N ALA A 176 -0.33 0.25 -4.65
CA ALA A 176 -1.01 -1.04 -4.49
C ALA A 176 -0.61 -1.65 -3.15
N MET A 177 -1.54 -1.66 -2.23
CA MET A 177 -1.42 -2.18 -0.86
C MET A 177 -2.11 -3.54 -0.69
N GLY A 178 -2.80 -4.00 -1.73
CA GLY A 178 -3.50 -5.27 -1.81
C GLY A 178 -3.18 -6.05 -3.08
N PRO A 179 -3.90 -7.15 -3.35
CA PRO A 179 -3.80 -7.91 -4.59
C PRO A 179 -4.06 -7.07 -5.84
N LEU A 180 -3.35 -7.35 -6.91
CA LEU A 180 -3.24 -6.49 -8.09
C LEU A 180 -4.40 -6.59 -9.08
N THR A 181 -5.51 -7.23 -8.71
CA THR A 181 -6.64 -7.55 -9.61
C THR A 181 -7.23 -6.31 -10.30
N ASN A 182 -7.44 -5.21 -9.56
CA ASN A 182 -7.98 -3.97 -10.15
C ASN A 182 -7.04 -3.37 -11.20
N ILE A 183 -5.76 -3.35 -10.91
CA ILE A 183 -4.71 -2.78 -11.75
C ILE A 183 -4.53 -3.61 -13.01
N ALA A 184 -4.52 -4.94 -12.88
CA ALA A 184 -4.46 -5.87 -14.01
C ALA A 184 -5.70 -5.72 -14.92
N MET A 185 -6.89 -5.58 -14.35
CA MET A 185 -8.11 -5.33 -15.12
C MET A 185 -8.04 -3.99 -15.86
N ALA A 186 -7.54 -2.92 -15.23
CA ALA A 186 -7.35 -1.63 -15.87
C ALA A 186 -6.38 -1.74 -17.07
N GLN A 187 -5.25 -2.44 -16.89
CA GLN A 187 -4.27 -2.67 -17.97
C GLN A 187 -4.85 -3.50 -19.12
N ARG A 188 -5.69 -4.50 -18.84
CA ARG A 188 -6.33 -5.31 -19.88
C ARG A 188 -7.46 -4.59 -20.62
N LEU A 189 -8.04 -3.57 -19.99
CA LEU A 189 -9.06 -2.73 -20.62
C LEU A 189 -8.45 -1.60 -21.49
N ASP A 190 -7.20 -1.22 -21.24
CA ASP A 190 -6.51 -0.17 -21.99
C ASP A 190 -4.98 -0.40 -21.94
N ASP A 191 -4.41 -0.83 -23.04
CA ASP A 191 -2.97 -1.15 -23.17
C ASP A 191 -2.04 0.04 -22.82
N ASN A 192 -2.53 1.27 -22.92
CA ASN A 192 -1.79 2.47 -22.55
C ASN A 192 -1.98 2.89 -21.08
N PHE A 193 -2.63 2.08 -20.24
CA PHE A 193 -2.89 2.46 -18.84
C PHE A 193 -1.58 2.68 -18.08
N ALA A 194 -0.68 1.71 -18.09
CA ALA A 194 0.59 1.79 -17.37
C ALA A 194 1.44 3.01 -17.78
N THR A 195 1.47 3.34 -19.09
CA THR A 195 2.25 4.48 -19.59
C THR A 195 1.69 5.86 -19.19
N ARG A 196 0.48 5.92 -18.65
CA ARG A 196 -0.11 7.15 -18.11
C ARG A 196 0.05 7.28 -16.60
N VAL A 197 0.53 6.26 -15.94
CA VAL A 197 0.80 6.27 -14.49
C VAL A 197 2.19 6.82 -14.25
N LYS A 198 2.32 7.79 -13.35
CA LYS A 198 3.62 8.40 -13.00
C LYS A 198 4.54 7.39 -12.32
N GLN A 199 4.01 6.60 -11.42
CA GLN A 199 4.74 5.60 -10.66
C GLN A 199 3.79 4.51 -10.17
N MET A 200 4.18 3.27 -10.34
CA MET A 200 3.57 2.11 -9.72
C MET A 200 4.40 1.71 -8.50
N VAL A 201 3.79 1.65 -7.33
CA VAL A 201 4.42 1.19 -6.09
C VAL A 201 3.59 0.04 -5.53
N LEU A 202 4.22 -1.11 -5.34
CA LEU A 202 3.59 -2.31 -4.80
C LEU A 202 4.14 -2.63 -3.42
N MET A 203 3.29 -2.97 -2.46
CA MET A 203 3.70 -3.69 -1.25
C MET A 203 3.57 -5.19 -1.49
N GLY A 204 4.65 -5.93 -1.33
CA GLY A 204 4.63 -7.38 -1.49
C GLY A 204 5.96 -7.99 -1.87
N GLY A 205 5.94 -9.28 -2.15
CA GLY A 205 7.13 -10.04 -2.52
C GLY A 205 8.14 -10.21 -1.38
N GLY A 206 9.02 -11.19 -1.53
CA GLY A 206 10.17 -11.41 -0.66
C GLY A 206 11.37 -11.77 -1.53
N TYR A 207 12.55 -11.31 -1.17
CA TYR A 207 13.76 -11.48 -2.00
C TYR A 207 14.88 -12.25 -1.29
N ILE A 208 15.19 -11.89 -0.06
CA ILE A 208 16.40 -12.38 0.63
C ILE A 208 16.09 -13.51 1.61
N GLN A 209 14.87 -13.83 1.87
CA GLN A 209 14.44 -14.59 3.02
C GLN A 209 15.09 -15.96 3.18
N ALA A 210 15.82 -16.11 4.28
CA ALA A 210 16.02 -17.38 4.96
C ALA A 210 15.60 -17.18 6.42
N LEU A 211 14.52 -17.83 6.84
CA LEU A 211 14.22 -17.94 8.26
C LEU A 211 15.05 -19.07 8.84
N PRO A 212 15.72 -18.86 9.98
CA PRO A 212 16.31 -19.95 10.73
C PRO A 212 15.21 -20.96 11.09
N LEU A 213 15.44 -22.24 10.79
CA LEU A 213 14.45 -23.30 11.05
C LEU A 213 14.31 -23.66 12.54
N ASP A 214 15.19 -23.12 13.38
CA ASP A 214 15.29 -23.37 14.82
C ASP A 214 14.69 -22.27 15.70
N VAL A 215 13.99 -21.29 15.10
CA VAL A 215 13.36 -20.18 15.83
C VAL A 215 11.88 -20.48 16.03
N GLU A 216 11.35 -20.14 17.20
CA GLU A 216 9.89 -20.05 17.37
C GLU A 216 9.36 -18.98 16.45
N HIS A 217 8.43 -19.37 15.57
CA HIS A 217 7.87 -18.49 14.58
C HIS A 217 6.50 -17.99 15.05
N GLY A 218 6.31 -16.68 15.05
CA GLY A 218 5.01 -16.07 15.14
C GLY A 218 4.21 -16.27 13.84
N GLU A 219 3.01 -15.73 13.79
CA GLU A 219 2.09 -15.85 12.65
C GLU A 219 2.73 -15.44 11.31
N PHE A 220 3.38 -14.28 11.32
CA PHE A 220 3.95 -13.69 10.11
C PHE A 220 5.21 -14.42 9.64
N GLU A 221 5.97 -14.95 10.55
CA GLU A 221 7.16 -15.76 10.27
C GLU A 221 6.77 -17.12 9.66
N MET A 222 5.66 -17.72 10.11
CA MET A 222 5.17 -18.99 9.57
C MET A 222 4.77 -18.89 8.10
N GLN A 223 4.15 -17.80 7.69
CA GLN A 223 3.82 -17.58 6.27
C GLN A 223 5.08 -17.64 5.40
N GLN A 224 6.17 -17.02 5.87
CA GLN A 224 7.43 -17.00 5.15
C GLN A 224 8.19 -18.32 5.19
N ALA A 225 8.05 -19.08 6.28
CA ALA A 225 8.67 -20.41 6.40
C ALA A 225 8.09 -21.39 5.39
N TYR A 226 6.78 -21.36 5.14
CA TYR A 226 6.11 -22.26 4.20
C TYR A 226 6.14 -21.76 2.75
N THR A 227 6.16 -20.45 2.54
CA THR A 227 6.11 -19.84 1.21
C THR A 227 7.09 -18.67 1.08
N PRO A 228 8.41 -18.92 1.12
CA PRO A 228 9.42 -17.89 1.34
C PRO A 228 9.51 -16.81 0.26
N ARG A 229 8.99 -17.03 -0.93
CA ARG A 229 8.96 -16.05 -2.02
C ARG A 229 7.56 -15.63 -2.43
N ALA A 230 6.55 -16.17 -1.79
CA ALA A 230 5.18 -15.77 -1.97
C ALA A 230 4.85 -14.71 -0.90
N SER A 231 4.25 -13.62 -1.30
CA SER A 231 3.55 -12.71 -0.40
C SER A 231 2.07 -12.77 -0.70
N PHE A 232 1.26 -12.46 0.29
CA PHE A 232 -0.18 -12.55 0.15
C PHE A 232 -0.71 -11.80 -1.06
N ASN A 233 -0.29 -10.55 -1.29
CA ASN A 233 -0.72 -9.73 -2.42
C ASN A 233 -0.40 -10.33 -3.80
N LEU A 234 0.72 -11.05 -3.93
CA LEU A 234 1.06 -11.76 -5.17
C LEU A 234 0.34 -13.10 -5.26
N TYR A 235 0.24 -13.80 -4.14
CA TYR A 235 -0.31 -15.15 -4.07
C TYR A 235 -1.84 -15.19 -4.18
N TRP A 236 -2.55 -14.17 -3.72
CA TRP A 236 -4.00 -14.08 -3.86
C TRP A 236 -4.45 -14.12 -5.31
N ASP A 237 -3.78 -13.36 -6.19
CA ASP A 237 -4.05 -13.30 -7.63
C ASP A 237 -2.76 -13.27 -8.45
N PRO A 238 -2.08 -14.41 -8.62
CA PRO A 238 -0.82 -14.47 -9.36
C PRO A 238 -0.94 -14.06 -10.82
N GLU A 239 -2.06 -14.34 -11.46
CA GLU A 239 -2.30 -13.94 -12.85
C GLU A 239 -2.43 -12.42 -12.98
N ALA A 240 -3.07 -11.76 -12.02
CA ALA A 240 -3.09 -10.30 -11.99
C ALA A 240 -1.68 -9.72 -11.72
N ALA A 241 -0.94 -10.33 -10.81
CA ALA A 241 0.43 -9.93 -10.54
C ALA A 241 1.29 -10.08 -11.80
N HIS A 242 1.27 -11.21 -12.51
CA HIS A 242 1.97 -11.41 -13.78
C HIS A 242 1.61 -10.33 -14.82
N ILE A 243 0.34 -9.97 -14.97
CA ILE A 243 -0.08 -8.89 -15.88
C ILE A 243 0.57 -7.55 -15.49
N VAL A 244 0.57 -7.23 -14.20
CA VAL A 244 1.16 -5.97 -13.71
C VAL A 244 2.67 -5.96 -13.88
N PHE A 245 3.36 -7.06 -13.58
CA PHE A 245 4.81 -7.19 -13.72
C PHE A 245 5.27 -7.16 -15.18
N SER A 246 4.42 -7.55 -16.13
CA SER A 246 4.69 -7.49 -17.56
C SER A 246 4.14 -6.22 -18.25
N SER A 247 3.66 -5.23 -17.49
CA SER A 247 3.11 -3.97 -18.02
C SER A 247 4.19 -2.88 -18.10
N PRO A 248 4.15 -1.97 -19.09
CA PRO A 248 5.22 -1.01 -19.37
C PRO A 248 5.15 0.22 -18.47
N TRP A 249 5.43 0.05 -17.17
CA TRP A 249 5.51 1.16 -16.21
C TRP A 249 6.77 1.99 -16.46
N GLU A 250 6.66 3.32 -16.35
CA GLU A 250 7.82 4.20 -16.40
C GLU A 250 8.68 4.05 -15.13
N HIS A 251 8.02 3.96 -13.98
CA HIS A 251 8.65 3.71 -12.70
C HIS A 251 7.87 2.62 -11.96
N PHE A 252 8.57 1.53 -11.66
CA PHE A 252 7.99 0.43 -10.88
C PHE A 252 8.88 0.09 -9.69
N SER A 253 8.36 0.24 -8.49
CA SER A 253 9.04 -0.15 -7.26
C SER A 253 8.18 -1.09 -6.42
N MET A 254 8.83 -1.96 -5.67
CA MET A 254 8.20 -2.91 -4.77
C MET A 254 8.81 -2.81 -3.37
N ILE A 255 7.98 -2.49 -2.39
CA ILE A 255 8.34 -2.53 -0.98
C ILE A 255 8.21 -3.98 -0.52
N THR A 256 9.35 -4.64 -0.32
CA THR A 256 9.36 -6.07 -0.01
C THR A 256 9.05 -6.35 1.45
N ILE A 257 8.65 -7.59 1.74
CA ILE A 257 8.52 -8.07 3.12
C ILE A 257 9.86 -7.97 3.86
N ASP A 258 11.00 -8.09 3.15
CA ASP A 258 12.34 -7.89 3.73
C ASP A 258 12.52 -6.49 4.34
N ALA A 259 11.96 -5.46 3.70
CA ALA A 259 12.02 -4.08 4.19
C ALA A 259 11.03 -3.81 5.32
N THR A 260 9.84 -4.41 5.26
CA THR A 260 8.76 -4.15 6.24
C THR A 260 8.86 -4.99 7.50
N LYS A 261 9.45 -6.18 7.42
CA LYS A 261 9.57 -7.10 8.56
C LYS A 261 10.21 -6.51 9.82
N PRO A 262 11.22 -5.64 9.77
CA PRO A 262 11.81 -5.04 10.97
C PRO A 262 10.94 -3.97 11.63
N THR A 263 10.02 -3.35 10.89
CA THR A 263 9.12 -2.30 11.43
C THR A 263 8.04 -2.93 12.29
N ARG A 264 7.63 -2.22 13.36
CA ARG A 264 6.55 -2.71 14.25
C ARG A 264 5.74 -1.56 14.80
N GLY A 265 4.43 -1.65 14.60
CA GLY A 265 3.51 -0.84 15.39
C GLY A 265 3.59 -1.21 16.87
N SER A 266 3.75 -0.22 17.74
CA SER A 266 3.85 -0.45 19.18
C SER A 266 2.71 0.24 19.94
N GLN A 267 2.38 -0.27 21.13
CA GLN A 267 1.41 0.40 22.00
C GLN A 267 1.86 1.82 22.36
N ALA A 268 3.16 2.04 22.56
CA ALA A 268 3.70 3.38 22.84
C ALA A 268 3.45 4.36 21.69
N MET A 269 3.52 3.93 20.44
CA MET A 269 3.19 4.75 19.28
C MET A 269 1.70 5.10 19.25
N LEU A 270 0.83 4.14 19.51
CA LEU A 270 -0.61 4.36 19.57
C LEU A 270 -0.97 5.32 20.73
N ASP A 271 -0.33 5.18 21.88
CA ASP A 271 -0.51 6.06 23.04
C ASP A 271 -0.02 7.50 22.74
N GLU A 272 1.05 7.65 21.96
CA GLU A 272 1.54 8.96 21.52
C GLU A 272 0.55 9.62 20.54
N ILE A 273 0.09 8.89 19.53
CA ILE A 273 -0.91 9.36 18.57
C ILE A 273 -2.18 9.80 19.29
N ALA A 274 -2.64 9.02 20.30
CA ALA A 274 -3.84 9.32 21.07
C ALA A 274 -3.83 10.70 21.75
N LYS A 275 -2.64 11.23 22.08
CA LYS A 275 -2.51 12.54 22.75
C LYS A 275 -2.98 13.70 21.90
N SER A 276 -2.95 13.57 20.57
CA SER A 276 -3.37 14.65 19.66
C SER A 276 -4.89 14.84 19.62
N ASN A 277 -5.65 13.79 19.95
CA ASN A 277 -7.12 13.79 20.01
C ASN A 277 -7.81 14.35 18.74
N THR A 278 -7.17 14.18 17.57
CA THR A 278 -7.77 14.52 16.27
C THR A 278 -8.73 13.41 15.82
N PRO A 279 -9.62 13.66 14.84
CA PRO A 279 -10.48 12.60 14.28
C PRO A 279 -9.67 11.41 13.78
N VAL A 280 -8.52 11.63 13.11
CA VAL A 280 -7.62 10.58 12.63
C VAL A 280 -7.01 9.81 13.79
N ALA A 281 -6.45 10.50 14.78
CA ALA A 281 -5.86 9.84 15.95
C ALA A 281 -6.88 8.98 16.70
N ASN A 282 -8.09 9.49 16.90
CA ASN A 282 -9.18 8.77 17.56
C ASN A 282 -9.63 7.53 16.77
N TYR A 283 -9.65 7.63 15.44
CA TYR A 283 -9.93 6.49 14.58
C TYR A 283 -8.83 5.44 14.68
N VAL A 284 -7.58 5.85 14.42
CA VAL A 284 -6.40 4.97 14.38
C VAL A 284 -6.18 4.23 15.71
N THR A 285 -6.30 4.93 16.83
CA THR A 285 -6.12 4.31 18.16
C THR A 285 -7.25 3.35 18.54
N ARG A 286 -8.43 3.54 17.96
CA ARG A 286 -9.56 2.63 18.14
C ARG A 286 -9.41 1.31 17.39
N ILE A 287 -8.78 1.33 16.20
CA ILE A 287 -8.61 0.15 15.35
C ILE A 287 -7.20 -0.46 15.44
N GLY A 288 -6.23 0.32 15.94
CA GLY A 288 -4.82 -0.07 15.98
C GLY A 288 -4.57 -1.22 16.94
N THR A 289 -3.67 -2.11 16.55
CA THR A 289 -3.17 -3.22 17.35
C THR A 289 -1.67 -3.21 17.30
N ALA A 290 -1.02 -3.34 18.47
CA ALA A 290 0.43 -3.41 18.57
C ALA A 290 0.98 -4.78 18.16
N GLY A 291 2.24 -4.81 17.72
CA GLY A 291 2.98 -6.03 17.40
C GLY A 291 3.01 -6.40 15.91
N TYR A 292 2.22 -5.72 15.08
CA TYR A 292 2.20 -5.95 13.63
C TYR A 292 3.36 -5.26 12.92
N PRO A 293 3.96 -5.87 11.88
CA PRO A 293 4.80 -5.15 10.94
C PRO A 293 4.01 -4.01 10.28
N LEU A 294 4.66 -2.89 10.07
CA LEU A 294 4.09 -1.76 9.34
C LEU A 294 4.29 -1.98 7.84
N TRP A 295 3.49 -2.87 7.24
CA TRP A 295 3.66 -3.26 5.82
C TRP A 295 3.37 -2.10 4.87
N ASP A 296 2.13 -1.70 4.79
CA ASP A 296 1.67 -0.66 3.88
C ASP A 296 2.01 0.74 4.39
N GLU A 297 2.16 0.91 5.69
CA GLU A 297 2.67 2.14 6.31
C GLU A 297 4.11 2.40 5.87
N THR A 298 4.95 1.36 5.78
CA THR A 298 6.30 1.48 5.23
C THR A 298 6.26 1.86 3.75
N GLN A 299 5.34 1.30 2.97
CA GLN A 299 5.14 1.71 1.58
C GLN A 299 4.74 3.18 1.49
N ALA A 300 3.77 3.61 2.28
CA ALA A 300 3.36 5.01 2.33
C ALA A 300 4.53 5.92 2.74
N ALA A 301 5.28 5.55 3.77
CA ALA A 301 6.44 6.30 4.26
C ALA A 301 7.54 6.45 3.20
N VAL A 302 7.92 5.36 2.52
CA VAL A 302 8.94 5.37 1.45
C VAL A 302 8.46 6.19 0.25
N TRP A 303 7.18 6.08 -0.15
CA TRP A 303 6.65 6.92 -1.22
C TRP A 303 6.64 8.39 -0.85
N LEU A 304 6.34 8.75 0.40
CA LEU A 304 6.40 10.13 0.91
C LEU A 304 7.82 10.66 0.99
N ASN A 305 8.74 9.86 1.50
CA ASN A 305 10.15 10.18 1.68
C ASN A 305 11.06 9.05 1.20
N PRO A 306 11.52 9.07 -0.06
CA PRO A 306 12.42 8.03 -0.60
C PRO A 306 13.79 7.94 0.11
N GLU A 307 14.20 8.98 0.87
CA GLU A 307 15.46 8.95 1.63
C GLU A 307 15.43 7.94 2.79
N LEU A 308 14.25 7.42 3.13
CA LEU A 308 14.11 6.34 4.12
C LEU A 308 14.67 5.00 3.63
N VAL A 309 14.92 4.85 2.33
CA VAL A 309 15.47 3.61 1.75
C VAL A 309 16.94 3.47 2.11
N THR A 310 17.30 2.39 2.81
CA THR A 310 18.69 2.08 3.18
C THR A 310 19.32 1.02 2.28
N ARG A 311 18.48 0.22 1.60
CA ARG A 311 18.94 -0.81 0.66
C ARG A 311 17.89 -1.05 -0.41
N SER A 312 18.32 -1.03 -1.67
CA SER A 312 17.50 -1.42 -2.83
C SER A 312 18.31 -2.26 -3.83
N ALA A 313 17.62 -2.89 -4.75
CA ALA A 313 18.21 -3.59 -5.89
C ALA A 313 17.26 -3.52 -7.08
N THR A 314 17.79 -3.41 -8.29
CA THR A 314 16.99 -3.54 -9.52
C THR A 314 17.08 -4.98 -10.03
N VAL A 315 15.94 -5.55 -10.39
CA VAL A 315 15.81 -6.90 -10.96
C VAL A 315 14.81 -6.88 -12.10
N ALA A 316 14.96 -7.76 -13.08
CA ALA A 316 13.84 -8.15 -13.92
C ALA A 316 12.96 -9.11 -13.09
N GLY A 317 11.66 -8.84 -13.02
CA GLY A 317 10.77 -9.57 -12.11
C GLY A 317 9.49 -10.04 -12.76
N ASP A 318 8.99 -11.18 -12.28
CA ASP A 318 7.68 -11.72 -12.65
C ASP A 318 7.14 -12.63 -11.53
N VAL A 319 5.93 -13.13 -11.70
CA VAL A 319 5.28 -14.05 -10.75
C VAL A 319 4.97 -15.38 -11.45
N ASN A 320 5.28 -16.48 -10.77
CA ASN A 320 4.99 -17.82 -11.30
C ASN A 320 3.48 -18.10 -11.30
N ILE A 321 2.92 -18.30 -12.48
CA ILE A 321 1.51 -18.63 -12.70
C ILE A 321 1.28 -20.12 -13.04
N GLU A 322 2.34 -20.94 -13.09
CA GLU A 322 2.22 -22.37 -13.29
C GLU A 322 1.60 -23.04 -12.05
N GLN A 323 0.62 -23.89 -12.28
CA GLN A 323 -0.07 -24.60 -11.21
C GLN A 323 0.86 -25.66 -10.59
N GLY A 324 1.54 -25.30 -9.51
CA GLY A 324 2.51 -26.15 -8.83
C GLY A 324 2.86 -25.61 -7.44
N PRO A 325 3.91 -26.15 -6.79
CA PRO A 325 4.32 -25.70 -5.45
C PRO A 325 4.82 -24.25 -5.40
N ASN A 326 5.21 -23.70 -6.57
CA ASN A 326 5.73 -22.32 -6.67
C ASN A 326 4.69 -21.31 -7.22
N TYR A 327 3.43 -21.69 -7.33
CA TYR A 327 2.38 -20.80 -7.79
C TYR A 327 2.27 -19.55 -6.90
N GLY A 328 2.35 -18.38 -7.52
CA GLY A 328 2.36 -17.10 -6.81
C GLY A 328 3.73 -16.68 -6.27
N HIS A 329 4.80 -17.45 -6.52
CA HIS A 329 6.15 -17.07 -6.11
C HIS A 329 6.71 -15.97 -7.00
N PHE A 330 7.39 -15.02 -6.40
CA PHE A 330 8.13 -13.98 -7.10
C PHE A 330 9.42 -14.54 -7.71
N LEU A 331 9.57 -14.33 -9.01
CA LEU A 331 10.73 -14.73 -9.80
C LEU A 331 11.58 -13.52 -10.13
N THR A 332 12.91 -13.69 -10.12
CA THR A 332 13.84 -12.58 -10.37
C THR A 332 15.00 -13.02 -11.24
N TRP A 333 15.45 -12.12 -12.11
CA TRP A 333 16.64 -12.23 -12.94
C TRP A 333 17.46 -10.94 -12.84
N PRO A 334 18.76 -10.95 -13.20
CA PRO A 334 19.47 -9.70 -13.40
C PRO A 334 18.76 -8.80 -14.40
N PRO A 335 18.86 -7.46 -14.30
CA PRO A 335 18.21 -6.55 -15.22
C PRO A 335 18.55 -6.87 -16.69
N GLY A 336 17.51 -6.99 -17.53
CA GLY A 336 17.65 -7.33 -18.95
C GLY A 336 18.02 -8.78 -19.25
N GLU A 337 18.11 -9.67 -18.25
CA GLU A 337 18.45 -11.09 -18.42
C GLU A 337 17.24 -12.03 -18.17
N GLY A 338 16.05 -11.49 -18.08
CA GLY A 338 14.82 -12.28 -17.95
C GLY A 338 14.52 -13.13 -19.22
N PRO A 339 13.51 -14.02 -19.14
CA PRO A 339 13.14 -14.92 -20.23
C PRO A 339 12.59 -14.21 -21.48
N GLY A 340 12.35 -12.90 -21.45
CA GLY A 340 11.84 -12.12 -22.58
C GLY A 340 10.33 -12.30 -22.82
N LEU A 341 9.58 -12.54 -21.75
CA LEU A 341 8.13 -12.72 -21.78
C LEU A 341 7.34 -11.44 -21.41
N GLY A 342 8.05 -10.31 -21.32
CA GLY A 342 7.47 -9.00 -20.99
C GLY A 342 7.79 -8.51 -19.59
N GLU A 343 8.58 -9.27 -18.82
CA GLU A 343 9.05 -8.86 -17.50
C GLU A 343 9.72 -7.49 -17.53
N GLN A 344 9.44 -6.68 -16.52
CA GLN A 344 9.99 -5.33 -16.39
C GLN A 344 11.11 -5.30 -15.34
N ASP A 345 11.99 -4.31 -15.48
CA ASP A 345 12.91 -3.96 -14.41
C ASP A 345 12.17 -3.27 -13.27
N ILE A 346 12.36 -3.79 -12.06
CA ILE A 346 11.67 -3.36 -10.85
C ILE A 346 12.70 -2.96 -9.81
N GLU A 347 12.51 -1.83 -9.17
CA GLU A 347 13.28 -1.46 -7.99
C GLU A 347 12.69 -2.15 -6.75
N LEU A 348 13.44 -3.10 -6.19
CA LEU A 348 13.11 -3.75 -4.92
C LEU A 348 13.64 -2.93 -3.76
N ILE A 349 12.78 -2.50 -2.87
CA ILE A 349 13.16 -1.89 -1.60
C ILE A 349 13.33 -3.01 -0.58
N LEU A 350 14.58 -3.22 -0.14
CA LEU A 350 15.03 -4.34 0.68
C LEU A 350 15.35 -3.96 2.12
N GLY A 351 15.40 -2.67 2.42
CA GLY A 351 15.64 -2.16 3.75
C GLY A 351 15.31 -0.69 3.87
N VAL A 352 14.87 -0.28 5.04
CA VAL A 352 14.49 1.09 5.38
C VAL A 352 15.12 1.51 6.71
N ASP A 353 15.15 2.81 6.96
CA ASP A 353 15.41 3.35 8.29
C ASP A 353 14.15 3.15 9.16
N VAL A 354 14.19 2.12 9.99
CA VAL A 354 13.05 1.67 10.81
C VAL A 354 12.59 2.78 11.75
N GLU A 355 13.51 3.42 12.46
CA GLU A 355 13.19 4.47 13.44
C GLU A 355 12.54 5.67 12.74
N ALA A 356 13.03 6.05 11.57
CA ALA A 356 12.47 7.15 10.82
C ALA A 356 11.10 6.81 10.20
N VAL A 357 10.86 5.58 9.75
CA VAL A 357 9.53 5.11 9.31
C VAL A 357 8.53 5.18 10.47
N GLU A 358 8.88 4.65 11.63
CA GLU A 358 8.03 4.64 12.83
C GLU A 358 7.75 6.07 13.33
N ALA A 359 8.75 6.96 13.29
CA ALA A 359 8.57 8.38 13.63
C ALA A 359 7.60 9.09 12.67
N LEU A 360 7.73 8.87 11.35
CA LEU A 360 6.84 9.45 10.35
C LEU A 360 5.40 8.92 10.50
N PHE A 361 5.22 7.64 10.82
CA PHE A 361 3.92 7.05 11.14
C PHE A 361 3.24 7.79 12.29
N VAL A 362 3.94 7.99 13.42
CA VAL A 362 3.41 8.71 14.57
C VAL A 362 3.12 10.17 14.21
N GLU A 363 4.04 10.84 13.52
CA GLU A 363 3.88 12.24 13.12
C GLU A 363 2.62 12.47 12.29
N LEU A 364 2.45 11.68 11.21
CA LEU A 364 1.32 11.87 10.31
C LEU A 364 -0.03 11.54 10.95
N LEU A 365 -0.09 10.48 11.76
CA LEU A 365 -1.34 10.07 12.41
C LEU A 365 -1.70 10.91 13.63
N SER A 366 -0.79 11.77 14.09
CA SER A 366 -1.03 12.74 15.17
C SER A 366 -1.52 14.11 14.68
N ARG A 367 -1.62 14.35 13.38
CA ARG A 367 -2.02 15.63 12.77
C ARG A 367 -3.51 15.93 12.83
#